data_107ed304409772a965ac58c1609fcb5b
#
_entry.id   107ed304409772a965ac58c1609fcb5b
#
_cell.length_a   1.000
_cell.length_b   1.000
_cell.length_c   1.000
_cell.angle_alpha   90.00
_cell.angle_beta   90.00
_cell.angle_gamma   90.00
#
_symmetry.space_group_name_H-M   'P 1'
#
loop_
_entity.id
_entity.type
_entity.pdbx_description
1 polymer ?
#
loop_
_entity_poly.entity_id
_entity_poly.type
_entity_poly.pdbx_seq_one_letter_code
_entity_poly.pdbx_strand_id
1 'polypeptide(L)'
;MADSQIHVALAGNPNCGKTTLFNLITGANGYVGNWPGVTVEKKEAKLLSDKNVTITDLPGIYSLSPYSPEEQCSRDYLMSGEPDVVVQVVDATNLERNLYLALQVIETGLPVVVALNMADLVEKNGDKIDMDKLSKKLGCPVMMISALKNKGIKELFEQVKKSAASKGQVSEHKFDSSIEDVLDHIENNLPASVPANKRRYYAVKLFERDADACKLINLTKEKAARVEELVAQCEQDCDDDAESIITGERYGVIAHIIDECLTKAPAKMSTSEKIDRVVTNRILGLPIFVVIMFCVYYIAVSTLGGTVTDFTNDQLFGTDGWYVLGQGRDAYDAAVEAAGDNADSVDPAQYGPYVPGITTVVHDALVAGGTEDGGLVDSLVCDGIVGGLGAIFGFVPQMFLLFVRSEERRVGKECRYGWRS
;
A
#
# COMPACT_ATOMS: atom_id res chain seq x y z
N MET A 1 -19.98 -1.82 42.12
CA MET A 1 -18.61 -1.98 41.60
C MET A 1 -18.40 -0.80 40.70
N ALA A 2 -17.40 0.05 40.97
CA ALA A 2 -17.09 1.17 40.09
C ALA A 2 -16.74 0.61 38.70
N ASP A 3 -17.44 1.10 37.67
CA ASP A 3 -17.13 0.81 36.28
C ASP A 3 -15.69 1.28 36.01
N SER A 4 -14.72 0.40 36.15
CA SER A 4 -13.32 0.72 35.85
C SER A 4 -13.20 0.88 34.33
N GLN A 5 -12.75 2.04 33.93
CA GLN A 5 -12.46 2.34 32.53
C GLN A 5 -11.31 1.44 32.08
N ILE A 6 -11.46 0.75 30.95
CA ILE A 6 -10.44 -0.14 30.38
C ILE A 6 -9.75 0.61 29.24
N HIS A 7 -8.43 0.71 29.33
CA HIS A 7 -7.58 1.31 28.29
C HIS A 7 -6.95 0.22 27.43
N VAL A 8 -7.28 0.22 26.15
CA VAL A 8 -6.83 -0.75 25.16
C VAL A 8 -5.84 -0.07 24.21
N ALA A 9 -4.62 -0.57 24.13
CA ALA A 9 -3.67 -0.20 23.11
C ALA A 9 -3.89 -1.06 21.85
N LEU A 10 -4.07 -0.42 20.70
CA LEU A 10 -4.16 -1.12 19.42
C LEU A 10 -2.80 -1.02 18.72
N ALA A 11 -2.07 -2.12 18.66
CA ALA A 11 -0.73 -2.22 18.07
C ALA A 11 -0.73 -3.11 16.82
N GLY A 12 0.24 -2.93 15.95
CA GLY A 12 0.42 -3.79 14.76
C GLY A 12 1.28 -3.15 13.67
N ASN A 13 1.71 -4.00 12.76
CA ASN A 13 2.53 -3.59 11.63
C ASN A 13 1.78 -2.65 10.68
N PRO A 14 2.50 -1.85 9.87
CA PRO A 14 1.88 -1.12 8.78
C PRO A 14 1.12 -2.08 7.85
N ASN A 15 -0.06 -1.67 7.39
CA ASN A 15 -0.94 -2.42 6.47
C ASN A 15 -1.53 -3.74 7.01
N CYS A 16 -1.41 -4.06 8.29
CA CYS A 16 -2.11 -5.22 8.91
C CYS A 16 -3.64 -5.01 9.07
N GLY A 17 -4.16 -3.84 8.69
CA GLY A 17 -5.58 -3.50 8.81
C GLY A 17 -5.97 -2.87 10.15
N LYS A 18 -5.02 -2.37 10.93
CA LYS A 18 -5.20 -1.72 12.22
C LYS A 18 -6.16 -0.52 12.15
N THR A 19 -5.93 0.42 11.24
CA THR A 19 -6.80 1.59 11.03
C THR A 19 -8.21 1.18 10.58
N THR A 20 -8.34 0.15 9.76
CA THR A 20 -9.64 -0.40 9.36
C THR A 20 -10.40 -0.93 10.57
N LEU A 21 -9.73 -1.68 11.43
CA LEU A 21 -10.29 -2.18 12.67
C LEU A 21 -10.69 -1.02 13.60
N PHE A 22 -9.81 -0.06 13.83
CA PHE A 22 -10.07 1.12 14.65
C PHE A 22 -11.31 1.87 14.19
N ASN A 23 -11.40 2.21 12.90
CA ASN A 23 -12.56 2.93 12.35
C ASN A 23 -13.86 2.14 12.47
N LEU A 24 -13.80 0.82 12.27
CA LEU A 24 -14.96 -0.06 12.41
C LEU A 24 -15.52 -0.07 13.83
N ILE A 25 -14.66 -0.16 14.84
CA ILE A 25 -15.07 -0.32 16.25
C ILE A 25 -15.36 1.01 16.96
N THR A 26 -14.87 2.12 16.44
CA THR A 26 -15.07 3.48 17.00
C THR A 26 -16.02 4.34 16.18
N GLY A 27 -16.41 3.90 14.96
CA GLY A 27 -17.24 4.67 14.04
C GLY A 27 -16.52 5.87 13.43
N ALA A 28 -15.19 5.83 13.33
CA ALA A 28 -14.32 6.91 12.85
C ALA A 28 -14.42 8.24 13.64
N ASN A 29 -15.00 8.21 14.84
CA ASN A 29 -15.20 9.38 15.71
C ASN A 29 -14.12 9.47 16.80
N GLY A 30 -12.86 9.35 16.43
CA GLY A 30 -11.74 9.44 17.37
C GLY A 30 -11.28 10.89 17.58
N TYR A 31 -10.81 11.21 18.79
CA TYR A 31 -10.00 12.39 19.01
C TYR A 31 -8.65 12.19 18.29
N VAL A 32 -8.29 13.16 17.47
CA VAL A 32 -7.00 13.16 16.75
C VAL A 32 -6.16 14.29 17.36
N GLY A 33 -5.00 13.94 17.87
CA GLY A 33 -3.99 14.87 18.38
C GLY A 33 -2.61 14.40 17.99
N ASN A 34 -1.57 14.99 18.54
CA ASN A 34 -0.20 14.51 18.38
C ASN A 34 0.30 13.89 19.68
N TRP A 35 1.20 12.93 19.58
CA TRP A 35 1.93 12.45 20.73
C TRP A 35 2.80 13.57 21.32
N PRO A 36 2.95 13.64 22.64
CA PRO A 36 3.74 14.70 23.27
C PRO A 36 5.16 14.76 22.74
N GLY A 37 5.59 15.94 22.27
CA GLY A 37 6.97 16.19 21.83
C GLY A 37 7.35 15.74 20.43
N VAL A 38 6.39 15.16 19.67
CA VAL A 38 6.62 14.67 18.30
C VAL A 38 5.46 15.02 17.37
N THR A 39 5.69 14.92 16.06
CA THR A 39 4.66 15.19 15.02
C THR A 39 3.81 13.96 14.65
N VAL A 40 3.89 12.90 15.43
CA VAL A 40 3.17 11.65 15.20
C VAL A 40 1.74 11.77 15.69
N GLU A 41 0.76 11.36 14.88
CA GLU A 41 -0.66 11.40 15.25
C GLU A 41 -1.00 10.42 16.37
N LYS A 42 -1.72 10.88 17.38
CA LYS A 42 -2.39 10.06 18.41
C LYS A 42 -3.88 10.02 18.11
N LYS A 43 -4.45 8.82 17.96
CA LYS A 43 -5.88 8.60 17.82
C LYS A 43 -6.43 7.85 19.02
N GLU A 44 -7.43 8.42 19.66
CA GLU A 44 -8.07 7.85 20.82
C GLU A 44 -9.60 7.95 20.68
N ALA A 45 -10.30 6.86 20.95
CA ALA A 45 -11.75 6.82 20.86
C ALA A 45 -12.35 5.77 21.80
N LYS A 46 -13.64 5.97 22.11
CA LYS A 46 -14.42 4.98 22.87
C LYS A 46 -14.99 3.93 21.95
N LEU A 47 -15.02 2.69 22.43
CA LEU A 47 -15.63 1.57 21.73
C LEU A 47 -17.15 1.83 21.56
N LEU A 48 -17.69 1.64 20.35
CA LEU A 48 -19.13 1.87 20.06
C LEU A 48 -20.05 0.97 20.90
N SER A 49 -19.64 -0.26 21.12
CA SER A 49 -20.43 -1.23 21.88
C SER A 49 -20.33 -1.07 23.41
N ASP A 50 -19.30 -0.35 23.89
CA ASP A 50 -19.08 -0.14 25.32
C ASP A 50 -18.25 1.13 25.59
N LYS A 51 -18.89 2.15 26.09
CA LYS A 51 -18.25 3.46 26.34
C LYS A 51 -17.22 3.47 27.48
N ASN A 52 -17.15 2.40 28.27
CA ASN A 52 -16.15 2.24 29.33
C ASN A 52 -14.81 1.73 28.79
N VAL A 53 -14.75 1.33 27.53
CA VAL A 53 -13.52 0.91 26.85
C VAL A 53 -13.01 2.04 25.98
N THR A 54 -11.82 2.51 26.27
CA THR A 54 -11.10 3.52 25.47
C THR A 54 -10.01 2.82 24.67
N ILE A 55 -9.93 3.12 23.38
CA ILE A 55 -8.99 2.51 22.46
C ILE A 55 -8.03 3.59 21.97
N THR A 56 -6.73 3.36 22.15
CA THR A 56 -5.67 4.19 21.62
C THR A 56 -5.01 3.49 20.44
N ASP A 57 -5.08 4.09 19.25
CA ASP A 57 -4.42 3.57 18.04
C ASP A 57 -2.96 3.98 18.04
N LEU A 58 -2.04 3.01 18.15
CA LEU A 58 -0.62 3.25 18.07
C LEU A 58 -0.16 3.38 16.62
N PRO A 59 0.91 4.10 16.33
CA PRO A 59 1.52 4.10 15.01
C PRO A 59 1.80 2.69 14.49
N GLY A 60 1.75 2.51 13.16
CA GLY A 60 2.16 1.23 12.56
C GLY A 60 3.67 1.09 12.56
N ILE A 61 4.17 0.11 13.29
CA ILE A 61 5.61 -0.13 13.48
C ILE A 61 5.99 -1.56 13.15
N TYR A 62 7.26 -1.81 12.92
CA TYR A 62 7.78 -3.16 12.68
C TYR A 62 8.50 -3.74 13.90
N SER A 63 8.98 -2.90 14.78
CA SER A 63 9.73 -3.26 15.98
C SER A 63 9.44 -2.26 17.10
N LEU A 64 9.68 -2.65 18.36
CA LEU A 64 9.71 -1.76 19.50
C LEU A 64 11.12 -1.19 19.77
N SER A 65 12.07 -1.39 18.87
CA SER A 65 13.39 -0.76 18.94
C SER A 65 13.26 0.72 18.52
N PRO A 66 13.89 1.67 19.25
CA PRO A 66 13.64 3.11 19.12
C PRO A 66 14.40 3.76 17.95
N TYR A 67 14.26 3.24 16.74
CA TYR A 67 14.91 3.81 15.56
C TYR A 67 14.09 4.95 14.91
N SER A 68 12.79 4.96 15.12
CA SER A 68 11.90 6.00 14.59
C SER A 68 11.06 6.65 15.70
N PRO A 69 10.58 7.90 15.50
CA PRO A 69 9.68 8.54 16.46
C PRO A 69 8.40 7.75 16.71
N GLU A 70 7.90 7.04 15.70
CA GLU A 70 6.71 6.19 15.77
C GLU A 70 6.95 4.98 16.70
N GLU A 71 8.10 4.33 16.57
CA GLU A 71 8.51 3.20 17.42
C GLU A 71 8.71 3.65 18.85
N GLN A 72 9.36 4.81 19.05
CA GLN A 72 9.56 5.38 20.37
C GLN A 72 8.23 5.71 21.06
N CYS A 73 7.29 6.39 20.38
CA CYS A 73 5.97 6.69 20.93
C CYS A 73 5.21 5.43 21.33
N SER A 74 5.24 4.41 20.47
CA SER A 74 4.55 3.14 20.72
C SER A 74 5.14 2.41 21.93
N ARG A 75 6.47 2.33 22.02
CA ARG A 75 7.19 1.75 23.16
C ARG A 75 6.88 2.50 24.45
N ASP A 76 7.02 3.81 24.44
CA ASP A 76 6.83 4.64 25.64
C ASP A 76 5.40 4.53 26.18
N TYR A 77 4.40 4.50 25.28
CA TYR A 77 3.02 4.30 25.67
C TYR A 77 2.76 2.90 26.26
N LEU A 78 3.28 1.84 25.64
CA LEU A 78 3.14 0.48 26.18
C LEU A 78 3.83 0.33 27.55
N MET A 79 4.94 1.03 27.77
CA MET A 79 5.69 0.97 29.02
C MET A 79 5.18 1.95 30.10
N SER A 80 4.32 2.94 29.74
CA SER A 80 3.78 3.96 30.65
C SER A 80 2.94 3.40 31.81
N GLY A 81 2.32 2.23 31.58
CA GLY A 81 1.34 1.64 32.50
C GLY A 81 -0.09 2.18 32.33
N GLU A 82 -0.32 2.99 31.29
CA GLU A 82 -1.68 3.45 30.93
C GLU A 82 -2.53 2.33 30.31
N PRO A 83 -2.02 1.49 29.37
CA PRO A 83 -2.84 0.43 28.80
C PRO A 83 -3.01 -0.75 29.77
N ASP A 84 -4.27 -1.18 29.94
CA ASP A 84 -4.64 -2.38 30.70
C ASP A 84 -4.44 -3.65 29.87
N VAL A 85 -4.58 -3.55 28.55
CA VAL A 85 -4.47 -4.67 27.61
C VAL A 85 -4.06 -4.17 26.22
N VAL A 86 -3.31 -4.99 25.49
CA VAL A 86 -2.88 -4.71 24.12
C VAL A 86 -3.63 -5.65 23.17
N VAL A 87 -4.23 -5.07 22.13
CA VAL A 87 -4.70 -5.82 20.96
C VAL A 87 -3.65 -5.72 19.87
N GLN A 88 -2.91 -6.80 19.67
CA GLN A 88 -1.91 -6.91 18.64
C GLN A 88 -2.54 -7.38 17.34
N VAL A 89 -2.68 -6.49 16.36
CA VAL A 89 -3.21 -6.83 15.03
C VAL A 89 -2.10 -7.39 14.17
N VAL A 90 -2.34 -8.60 13.66
CA VAL A 90 -1.41 -9.38 12.85
C VAL A 90 -2.04 -9.69 11.51
N ASP A 91 -1.35 -9.46 10.42
CA ASP A 91 -1.75 -9.91 9.09
C ASP A 91 -1.56 -11.43 8.99
N ALA A 92 -2.67 -12.17 8.97
CA ALA A 92 -2.67 -13.64 8.91
C ALA A 92 -2.09 -14.20 7.60
N THR A 93 -1.96 -13.39 6.54
CA THR A 93 -1.34 -13.80 5.27
C THR A 93 0.18 -13.72 5.30
N ASN A 94 0.74 -12.96 6.27
CA ASN A 94 2.18 -12.71 6.43
C ASN A 94 2.60 -12.89 7.90
N LEU A 95 2.32 -14.06 8.48
CA LEU A 95 2.57 -14.33 9.90
C LEU A 95 4.01 -14.08 10.31
N GLU A 96 4.98 -14.58 9.54
CA GLU A 96 6.40 -14.50 9.86
C GLU A 96 6.84 -13.06 10.20
N ARG A 97 6.53 -12.13 9.32
CA ARG A 97 6.89 -10.72 9.50
C ARG A 97 6.13 -10.06 10.66
N ASN A 98 4.87 -10.43 10.86
CA ASN A 98 4.01 -9.77 11.84
C ASN A 98 4.18 -10.34 13.24
N LEU A 99 4.57 -11.59 13.38
CA LEU A 99 4.83 -12.21 14.67
C LEU A 99 6.07 -11.64 15.36
N TYR A 100 7.01 -11.06 14.62
CA TYR A 100 8.19 -10.41 15.21
C TYR A 100 7.81 -9.29 16.19
N LEU A 101 6.94 -8.36 15.75
CA LEU A 101 6.42 -7.32 16.63
C LEU A 101 5.53 -7.93 17.73
N ALA A 102 4.73 -8.95 17.40
CA ALA A 102 3.87 -9.59 18.38
C ALA A 102 4.66 -10.19 19.55
N LEU A 103 5.78 -10.85 19.28
CA LEU A 103 6.67 -11.37 20.34
C LEU A 103 7.21 -10.23 21.21
N GLN A 104 7.70 -9.14 20.60
CA GLN A 104 8.19 -7.99 21.36
C GLN A 104 7.10 -7.35 22.25
N VAL A 105 5.85 -7.27 21.75
CA VAL A 105 4.73 -6.78 22.55
C VAL A 105 4.41 -7.73 23.69
N ILE A 106 4.48 -9.04 23.49
CA ILE A 106 4.29 -10.05 24.57
C ILE A 106 5.42 -9.92 25.61
N GLU A 107 6.66 -9.69 25.18
CA GLU A 107 7.82 -9.48 26.07
C GLU A 107 7.64 -8.28 27.02
N THR A 108 6.81 -7.28 26.66
CA THR A 108 6.55 -6.12 27.56
C THR A 108 5.89 -6.50 28.87
N GLY A 109 5.32 -7.71 28.99
CA GLY A 109 4.63 -8.21 30.16
C GLY A 109 3.22 -7.64 30.36
N LEU A 110 2.67 -6.95 29.38
CA LEU A 110 1.28 -6.53 29.35
C LEU A 110 0.36 -7.71 28.94
N PRO A 111 -0.90 -7.70 29.39
CA PRO A 111 -1.90 -8.61 28.81
C PRO A 111 -2.07 -8.36 27.32
N VAL A 112 -1.88 -9.37 26.48
CA VAL A 112 -1.98 -9.28 25.02
C VAL A 112 -3.08 -10.18 24.50
N VAL A 113 -3.86 -9.67 23.53
CA VAL A 113 -4.77 -10.46 22.70
C VAL A 113 -4.34 -10.29 21.26
N VAL A 114 -3.96 -11.37 20.59
CA VAL A 114 -3.55 -11.34 19.18
C VAL A 114 -4.78 -11.45 18.29
N ALA A 115 -4.99 -10.44 17.44
CA ALA A 115 -6.05 -10.41 16.45
C ALA A 115 -5.46 -10.71 15.06
N LEU A 116 -5.62 -11.96 14.60
CA LEU A 116 -5.24 -12.37 13.25
C LEU A 116 -6.25 -11.84 12.25
N ASN A 117 -5.91 -10.76 11.59
CA ASN A 117 -6.77 -10.11 10.60
C ASN A 117 -6.60 -10.72 9.20
N MET A 118 -7.49 -10.36 8.28
CA MET A 118 -7.54 -10.87 6.90
C MET A 118 -7.92 -12.36 6.80
N ALA A 119 -8.76 -12.85 7.73
CA ALA A 119 -9.29 -14.21 7.71
C ALA A 119 -9.90 -14.61 6.35
N ASP A 120 -10.53 -13.66 5.68
CA ASP A 120 -11.14 -13.85 4.36
C ASP A 120 -10.11 -14.13 3.26
N LEU A 121 -8.90 -13.59 3.37
CA LEU A 121 -7.81 -13.89 2.44
C LEU A 121 -7.18 -15.24 2.73
N VAL A 122 -7.02 -15.61 4.01
CA VAL A 122 -6.53 -16.94 4.43
C VAL A 122 -7.49 -18.03 3.91
N GLU A 123 -8.81 -17.86 4.12
CA GLU A 123 -9.83 -18.77 3.58
C GLU A 123 -9.78 -18.86 2.04
N LYS A 124 -9.62 -17.73 1.36
CA LYS A 124 -9.52 -17.67 -0.11
C LYS A 124 -8.27 -18.39 -0.65
N ASN A 125 -7.14 -18.25 0.04
CA ASN A 125 -5.90 -18.91 -0.32
C ASN A 125 -5.94 -20.42 -0.01
N GLY A 126 -6.82 -20.85 0.88
CA GLY A 126 -6.95 -22.23 1.35
C GLY A 126 -5.93 -22.59 2.43
N ASP A 127 -5.25 -21.61 3.01
CA ASP A 127 -4.32 -21.80 4.11
C ASP A 127 -5.08 -22.15 5.40
N LYS A 128 -4.44 -22.92 6.28
CA LYS A 128 -5.02 -23.31 7.57
C LYS A 128 -4.07 -22.93 8.69
N ILE A 129 -4.60 -22.21 9.68
CA ILE A 129 -3.88 -21.81 10.89
C ILE A 129 -4.52 -22.52 12.06
N ASP A 130 -3.71 -23.28 12.81
CA ASP A 130 -4.14 -23.95 14.05
C ASP A 130 -4.11 -22.91 15.20
N MET A 131 -5.27 -22.34 15.48
CA MET A 131 -5.44 -21.26 16.47
C MET A 131 -5.10 -21.71 17.89
N ASP A 132 -5.42 -22.97 18.24
CA ASP A 132 -5.18 -23.49 19.59
C ASP A 132 -3.69 -23.70 19.84
N LYS A 133 -2.98 -24.24 18.86
CA LYS A 133 -1.52 -24.35 18.93
C LYS A 133 -0.84 -23.00 18.98
N LEU A 134 -1.25 -22.08 18.10
CA LEU A 134 -0.68 -20.73 18.05
C LEU A 134 -0.90 -20.00 19.38
N SER A 135 -2.10 -20.06 19.96
CA SER A 135 -2.40 -19.48 21.26
C SER A 135 -1.53 -20.08 22.37
N LYS A 136 -1.31 -21.39 22.36
CA LYS A 136 -0.43 -22.06 23.34
C LYS A 136 1.03 -21.66 23.18
N LYS A 137 1.53 -21.55 21.94
CA LYS A 137 2.92 -21.19 21.67
C LYS A 137 3.21 -19.73 21.99
N LEU A 138 2.29 -18.84 21.67
CA LEU A 138 2.39 -17.41 22.04
C LEU A 138 2.04 -17.17 23.52
N GLY A 139 1.29 -18.10 24.14
CA GLY A 139 0.81 -18.02 25.52
C GLY A 139 -0.19 -16.91 25.78
N CYS A 140 -0.81 -16.41 24.76
CA CYS A 140 -1.84 -15.39 24.83
C CYS A 140 -3.04 -15.78 23.93
N PRO A 141 -4.25 -15.27 24.21
CA PRO A 141 -5.41 -15.50 23.36
C PRO A 141 -5.17 -15.03 21.94
N VAL A 142 -5.51 -15.88 20.96
CA VAL A 142 -5.44 -15.59 19.54
C VAL A 142 -6.83 -15.67 18.93
N MET A 143 -7.26 -14.63 18.21
CA MET A 143 -8.59 -14.53 17.61
C MET A 143 -8.50 -14.26 16.11
N MET A 144 -9.18 -15.07 15.31
CA MET A 144 -9.26 -14.84 13.86
C MET A 144 -10.35 -13.81 13.55
N ILE A 145 -9.99 -12.75 12.83
CA ILE A 145 -10.91 -11.67 12.47
C ILE A 145 -10.81 -11.29 10.99
N SER A 146 -11.85 -10.65 10.48
CA SER A 146 -11.79 -9.86 9.25
C SER A 146 -12.40 -8.49 9.52
N ALA A 147 -11.55 -7.48 9.68
CA ALA A 147 -11.98 -6.10 9.88
C ALA A 147 -12.79 -5.59 8.68
N LEU A 148 -12.42 -6.00 7.45
CA LEU A 148 -13.13 -5.60 6.24
C LEU A 148 -14.56 -6.18 6.18
N LYS A 149 -14.77 -7.42 6.65
CA LYS A 149 -16.07 -8.13 6.64
C LYS A 149 -16.81 -8.05 7.99
N ASN A 150 -16.28 -7.32 8.95
CA ASN A 150 -16.85 -7.21 10.30
C ASN A 150 -17.11 -8.59 10.96
N LYS A 151 -16.18 -9.54 10.81
CA LYS A 151 -16.30 -10.92 11.33
C LYS A 151 -15.34 -11.12 12.52
N GLY A 152 -15.81 -11.73 13.61
CA GLY A 152 -15.00 -12.04 14.79
C GLY A 152 -14.69 -10.86 15.74
N ILE A 153 -15.29 -9.68 15.48
CA ILE A 153 -14.96 -8.45 16.23
C ILE A 153 -15.59 -8.45 17.63
N LYS A 154 -16.81 -8.94 17.76
CA LYS A 154 -17.50 -9.00 19.07
C LYS A 154 -16.77 -9.95 20.01
N GLU A 155 -16.42 -11.13 19.53
CA GLU A 155 -15.69 -12.17 20.25
C GLU A 155 -14.31 -11.66 20.68
N LEU A 156 -13.62 -10.92 19.81
CA LEU A 156 -12.36 -10.27 20.12
C LEU A 156 -12.50 -9.36 21.36
N PHE A 157 -13.48 -8.45 21.37
CA PHE A 157 -13.63 -7.51 22.49
C PHE A 157 -14.18 -8.16 23.77
N GLU A 158 -14.91 -9.25 23.71
CA GLU A 158 -15.23 -10.07 24.89
C GLU A 158 -13.94 -10.68 25.48
N GLN A 159 -13.05 -11.19 24.64
CA GLN A 159 -11.77 -11.71 25.08
C GLN A 159 -10.85 -10.62 25.64
N VAL A 160 -10.81 -9.45 25.02
CA VAL A 160 -10.06 -8.27 25.51
C VAL A 160 -10.50 -7.90 26.93
N LYS A 161 -11.80 -7.82 27.20
CA LYS A 161 -12.34 -7.52 28.54
C LYS A 161 -11.95 -8.59 29.55
N LYS A 162 -11.99 -9.88 29.18
CA LYS A 162 -11.56 -10.99 30.04
C LYS A 162 -10.07 -10.88 30.36
N SER A 163 -9.23 -10.60 29.38
CA SER A 163 -7.79 -10.44 29.56
C SER A 163 -7.44 -9.26 30.46
N ALA A 164 -8.12 -8.12 30.29
CA ALA A 164 -7.95 -6.95 31.14
C ALA A 164 -8.34 -7.22 32.60
N ALA A 165 -9.43 -7.98 32.83
CA ALA A 165 -9.92 -8.32 34.16
C ALA A 165 -9.01 -9.33 34.89
N SER A 166 -8.42 -10.27 34.17
CA SER A 166 -7.55 -11.31 34.74
C SER A 166 -6.11 -10.85 35.02
N LYS A 167 -5.76 -9.62 34.64
CA LYS A 167 -4.38 -9.08 34.62
C LYS A 167 -3.39 -9.96 33.85
N GLY A 168 -3.89 -10.73 32.91
CA GLY A 168 -3.16 -11.53 31.95
C GLY A 168 -2.07 -12.44 32.53
N GLN A 169 -2.04 -13.67 32.08
CA GLN A 169 -0.89 -14.52 32.32
C GLN A 169 0.18 -14.11 31.31
N VAL A 170 1.28 -13.53 31.78
CA VAL A 170 2.41 -13.21 30.90
C VAL A 170 2.98 -14.51 30.41
N SER A 171 2.92 -14.74 29.12
CA SER A 171 3.57 -15.88 28.52
C SER A 171 4.99 -15.54 28.13
N GLU A 172 5.87 -16.34 28.62
CA GLU A 172 7.28 -16.25 28.30
C GLU A 172 7.58 -17.28 27.21
N HIS A 173 7.69 -16.83 25.95
CA HIS A 173 8.36 -17.66 24.94
C HIS A 173 9.84 -17.79 25.35
N LYS A 174 10.41 -18.97 25.12
CA LYS A 174 11.81 -19.24 25.49
C LYS A 174 12.68 -19.26 24.24
N PHE A 175 13.85 -18.66 24.37
CA PHE A 175 14.94 -18.71 23.41
C PHE A 175 15.77 -19.99 23.59
N ASP A 176 16.85 -20.14 22.90
CA ASP A 176 17.78 -21.24 23.12
C ASP A 176 18.26 -21.24 24.59
N SER A 177 18.54 -22.45 25.10
CA SER A 177 18.90 -22.61 26.53
C SER A 177 20.11 -21.79 26.96
N SER A 178 21.08 -21.61 26.07
CA SER A 178 22.29 -20.82 26.34
C SER A 178 21.99 -19.33 26.54
N ILE A 179 21.05 -18.80 25.74
CA ILE A 179 20.61 -17.41 25.85
C ILE A 179 19.69 -17.23 27.05
N GLU A 180 18.80 -18.20 27.32
CA GLU A 180 17.92 -18.18 28.48
C GLU A 180 18.72 -18.12 29.79
N ASP A 181 19.80 -18.90 29.92
CA ASP A 181 20.64 -18.88 31.11
C ASP A 181 21.24 -17.49 31.34
N VAL A 182 21.68 -16.79 30.30
CA VAL A 182 22.20 -15.42 30.39
C VAL A 182 21.08 -14.45 30.78
N LEU A 183 19.92 -14.55 30.15
CA LEU A 183 18.78 -13.69 30.47
C LEU A 183 18.28 -13.89 31.90
N ASP A 184 18.20 -15.13 32.39
CA ASP A 184 17.86 -15.44 33.79
C ASP A 184 18.86 -14.81 34.76
N HIS A 185 20.16 -14.84 34.44
CA HIS A 185 21.18 -14.16 35.23
C HIS A 185 20.99 -12.63 35.24
N ILE A 186 20.64 -12.03 34.10
CA ILE A 186 20.36 -10.60 34.01
C ILE A 186 19.11 -10.27 34.82
N GLU A 187 18.02 -11.04 34.68
CA GLU A 187 16.80 -10.84 35.45
C GLU A 187 17.04 -10.88 36.97
N ASN A 188 17.84 -11.81 37.45
CA ASN A 188 18.18 -11.91 38.87
C ASN A 188 19.01 -10.72 39.38
N ASN A 189 19.74 -10.02 38.50
CA ASN A 189 20.48 -8.83 38.81
C ASN A 189 19.67 -7.54 38.77
N LEU A 190 18.45 -7.56 38.24
CA LEU A 190 17.56 -6.38 38.17
C LEU A 190 17.21 -5.89 39.60
N PRO A 191 17.03 -4.55 39.77
CA PRO A 191 16.54 -3.99 41.04
C PRO A 191 15.17 -4.52 41.42
N ALA A 192 14.89 -4.61 42.72
CA ALA A 192 13.57 -5.00 43.23
C ALA A 192 12.44 -4.00 42.85
N SER A 193 12.80 -2.78 42.47
CA SER A 193 11.84 -1.77 41.97
C SER A 193 11.20 -2.13 40.61
N VAL A 194 11.84 -3.03 39.85
CA VAL A 194 11.30 -3.47 38.54
C VAL A 194 10.16 -4.47 38.80
N PRO A 195 8.93 -4.17 38.29
CA PRO A 195 7.79 -5.08 38.42
C PRO A 195 8.09 -6.47 37.83
N ALA A 196 7.58 -7.52 38.48
CA ALA A 196 7.88 -8.90 38.09
C ALA A 196 7.53 -9.19 36.62
N ASN A 197 6.39 -8.69 36.15
CA ASN A 197 5.94 -8.86 34.78
C ASN A 197 6.78 -8.14 33.72
N LYS A 198 7.60 -7.14 34.11
CA LYS A 198 8.46 -6.38 33.21
C LYS A 198 9.93 -6.82 33.24
N ARG A 199 10.30 -7.76 34.13
CA ARG A 199 11.70 -8.16 34.30
C ARG A 199 12.29 -8.76 33.04
N ARG A 200 11.53 -9.63 32.37
CA ARG A 200 11.91 -10.25 31.09
C ARG A 200 12.21 -9.20 30.02
N TYR A 201 11.32 -8.24 29.82
CA TYR A 201 11.52 -7.15 28.88
C TYR A 201 12.82 -6.39 29.12
N TYR A 202 13.06 -6.01 30.38
CA TYR A 202 14.28 -5.26 30.70
C TYR A 202 15.54 -6.13 30.62
N ALA A 203 15.47 -7.42 30.90
CA ALA A 203 16.59 -8.33 30.72
C ALA A 203 17.01 -8.41 29.24
N VAL A 204 16.04 -8.60 28.34
CA VAL A 204 16.29 -8.61 26.90
C VAL A 204 16.85 -7.27 26.43
N LYS A 205 16.29 -6.14 26.90
CA LYS A 205 16.78 -4.81 26.52
C LYS A 205 18.18 -4.48 27.07
N LEU A 206 18.51 -4.97 28.26
CA LEU A 206 19.87 -4.85 28.78
C LEU A 206 20.87 -5.75 28.03
N PHE A 207 20.44 -6.93 27.61
CA PHE A 207 21.24 -7.79 26.74
C PHE A 207 21.52 -7.12 25.39
N GLU A 208 20.50 -6.50 24.77
CA GLU A 208 20.62 -5.71 23.53
C GLU A 208 21.39 -4.38 23.73
N ARG A 209 21.83 -4.05 24.96
CA ARG A 209 22.47 -2.76 25.31
C ARG A 209 21.62 -1.52 24.97
N ASP A 210 20.28 -1.64 25.06
CA ASP A 210 19.38 -0.52 24.82
C ASP A 210 19.69 0.66 25.77
N ALA A 211 20.03 1.80 25.18
CA ALA A 211 20.52 2.96 25.95
C ALA A 211 19.46 3.53 26.90
N ASP A 212 18.19 3.45 26.56
CA ASP A 212 17.10 3.97 27.38
C ASP A 212 16.76 3.00 28.50
N ALA A 213 16.78 1.70 28.25
CA ALA A 213 16.63 0.68 29.28
C ALA A 213 17.78 0.78 30.30
N CYS A 214 19.00 0.96 29.84
CA CYS A 214 20.17 1.15 30.72
C CYS A 214 20.01 2.37 31.63
N LYS A 215 19.50 3.50 31.12
CA LYS A 215 19.23 4.72 31.90
C LYS A 215 18.10 4.54 32.92
N LEU A 216 16.99 3.91 32.49
CA LEU A 216 15.80 3.69 33.32
C LEU A 216 16.07 2.74 34.49
N ILE A 217 16.80 1.66 34.26
CA ILE A 217 17.05 0.63 35.26
C ILE A 217 18.12 1.09 36.26
N ASN A 218 19.07 1.94 35.84
CA ASN A 218 20.12 2.52 36.67
C ASN A 218 20.82 1.50 37.58
N LEU A 219 21.39 0.45 36.96
CA LEU A 219 22.12 -0.60 37.68
C LEU A 219 23.31 -0.03 38.45
N THR A 220 23.66 -0.62 39.57
CA THR A 220 24.93 -0.31 40.23
C THR A 220 26.10 -0.67 39.32
N LYS A 221 27.24 0.03 39.44
CA LYS A 221 28.41 -0.21 38.59
C LYS A 221 28.84 -1.68 38.56
N GLU A 222 28.78 -2.36 39.72
CA GLU A 222 29.15 -3.77 39.85
C GLU A 222 28.18 -4.68 39.04
N LYS A 223 26.86 -4.45 39.17
CA LYS A 223 25.87 -5.21 38.43
C LYS A 223 25.91 -4.93 36.94
N ALA A 224 26.13 -3.68 36.55
CA ALA A 224 26.29 -3.31 35.13
C ALA A 224 27.53 -3.98 34.51
N ALA A 225 28.66 -4.00 35.22
CA ALA A 225 29.85 -4.71 34.78
C ALA A 225 29.63 -6.22 34.64
N ARG A 226 28.86 -6.82 35.58
CA ARG A 226 28.54 -8.25 35.49
C ARG A 226 27.65 -8.59 34.33
N VAL A 227 26.63 -7.76 34.04
CA VAL A 227 25.77 -7.90 32.87
C VAL A 227 26.60 -7.79 31.59
N GLU A 228 27.49 -6.79 31.49
CA GLU A 228 28.36 -6.60 30.33
C GLU A 228 29.28 -7.79 30.10
N GLU A 229 29.87 -8.35 31.18
CA GLU A 229 30.68 -9.56 31.09
C GLU A 229 29.91 -10.76 30.51
N LEU A 230 28.68 -10.99 30.99
CA LEU A 230 27.81 -12.08 30.49
C LEU A 230 27.45 -11.89 29.03
N VAL A 231 27.07 -10.67 28.62
CA VAL A 231 26.72 -10.36 27.24
C VAL A 231 27.95 -10.51 26.34
N ALA A 232 29.11 -9.97 26.74
CA ALA A 232 30.33 -10.08 25.94
C ALA A 232 30.78 -11.54 25.77
N GLN A 233 30.61 -12.38 26.81
CA GLN A 233 30.89 -13.81 26.71
C GLN A 233 29.95 -14.49 25.68
N CYS A 234 28.65 -14.16 25.73
CA CYS A 234 27.66 -14.72 24.81
C CYS A 234 27.93 -14.31 23.36
N GLU A 235 28.34 -13.05 23.13
CA GLU A 235 28.76 -12.56 21.80
C GLU A 235 29.97 -13.33 21.26
N GLN A 236 30.95 -13.63 22.11
CA GLN A 236 32.07 -14.47 21.69
C GLN A 236 31.69 -15.89 21.38
N ASP A 237 30.79 -16.48 22.17
CA ASP A 237 30.34 -17.86 21.98
C ASP A 237 29.46 -18.02 20.72
N CYS A 238 28.69 -16.97 20.36
CA CYS A 238 27.81 -16.97 19.19
C CYS A 238 28.46 -16.34 17.94
N ASP A 239 29.65 -15.70 18.06
CA ASP A 239 30.33 -14.97 16.98
C ASP A 239 29.45 -13.91 16.30
N ASP A 240 28.59 -13.22 17.09
CA ASP A 240 27.66 -12.21 16.61
C ASP A 240 27.41 -11.15 17.69
N ASP A 241 26.87 -10.00 17.32
CA ASP A 241 26.51 -8.95 18.28
C ASP A 241 25.18 -9.25 19.02
N ALA A 242 25.02 -8.67 20.20
CA ALA A 242 23.91 -8.95 21.10
C ALA A 242 22.52 -8.66 20.46
N GLU A 243 22.38 -7.63 19.63
CA GLU A 243 21.12 -7.29 18.95
C GLU A 243 20.80 -8.33 17.88
N SER A 244 21.80 -8.75 17.11
CA SER A 244 21.68 -9.80 16.09
C SER A 244 21.32 -11.16 16.70
N ILE A 245 21.94 -11.52 17.83
CA ILE A 245 21.65 -12.75 18.57
C ILE A 245 20.16 -12.79 18.95
N ILE A 246 19.65 -11.78 19.65
CA ILE A 246 18.24 -11.74 20.06
C ILE A 246 17.28 -11.69 18.86
N THR A 247 17.68 -10.99 17.81
CA THR A 247 16.88 -10.96 16.58
C THR A 247 16.82 -12.34 15.93
N GLY A 248 17.93 -13.04 15.84
CA GLY A 248 18.02 -14.42 15.35
C GLY A 248 17.17 -15.38 16.17
N GLU A 249 17.22 -15.28 17.49
CA GLU A 249 16.42 -16.07 18.42
C GLU A 249 14.91 -15.85 18.20
N ARG A 250 14.46 -14.59 18.08
CA ARG A 250 13.05 -14.29 17.77
C ARG A 250 12.62 -14.91 16.44
N TYR A 251 13.45 -14.83 15.40
CA TYR A 251 13.12 -15.47 14.11
C TYR A 251 13.14 -17.00 14.21
N GLY A 252 14.03 -17.57 15.03
CA GLY A 252 14.03 -19.02 15.32
C GLY A 252 12.71 -19.49 15.96
N VAL A 253 12.26 -18.77 17.00
CA VAL A 253 10.97 -19.01 17.65
C VAL A 253 9.81 -18.88 16.65
N ILE A 254 9.81 -17.83 15.82
CA ILE A 254 8.77 -17.59 14.80
C ILE A 254 8.74 -18.72 13.77
N ALA A 255 9.89 -19.12 13.26
CA ALA A 255 9.98 -20.22 12.29
C ALA A 255 9.40 -21.52 12.85
N HIS A 256 9.72 -21.85 14.11
CA HIS A 256 9.18 -23.02 14.79
C HIS A 256 7.64 -22.93 15.01
N ILE A 257 7.13 -21.75 15.39
CA ILE A 257 5.70 -21.51 15.51
C ILE A 257 4.99 -21.71 14.16
N ILE A 258 5.55 -21.16 13.08
CA ILE A 258 4.96 -21.24 11.74
C ILE A 258 4.93 -22.68 11.24
N ASP A 259 6.03 -23.41 11.40
CA ASP A 259 6.12 -24.81 10.97
C ASP A 259 5.07 -25.70 11.63
N GLU A 260 4.80 -25.48 12.92
CA GLU A 260 3.81 -26.25 13.66
C GLU A 260 2.34 -25.77 13.49
N CYS A 261 2.13 -24.48 13.26
CA CYS A 261 0.78 -23.88 13.31
C CYS A 261 0.20 -23.55 11.94
N LEU A 262 1.03 -23.38 10.89
CA LEU A 262 0.58 -22.93 9.57
C LEU A 262 0.70 -24.06 8.55
N THR A 263 -0.42 -24.49 7.99
CA THR A 263 -0.45 -25.39 6.84
C THR A 263 -0.79 -24.58 5.59
N LYS A 264 0.22 -24.28 4.76
CA LYS A 264 -0.01 -23.58 3.49
C LYS A 264 -0.68 -24.52 2.49
N ALA A 265 -1.71 -24.04 1.83
CA ALA A 265 -2.30 -24.75 0.70
C ALA A 265 -1.28 -24.82 -0.46
N PRO A 266 -1.31 -25.90 -1.28
CA PRO A 266 -0.48 -25.93 -2.48
C PRO A 266 -0.80 -24.71 -3.33
N ALA A 267 0.21 -23.91 -3.62
CA ALA A 267 0.07 -22.62 -4.30
C ALA A 267 -0.67 -22.80 -5.63
N LYS A 268 -1.96 -22.48 -5.65
CA LYS A 268 -2.71 -22.34 -6.89
C LYS A 268 -2.24 -21.05 -7.54
N MET A 269 -1.51 -21.18 -8.64
CA MET A 269 -1.09 -20.03 -9.42
C MET A 269 -2.31 -19.14 -9.71
N SER A 270 -2.24 -17.90 -9.31
CA SER A 270 -3.25 -16.90 -9.63
C SER A 270 -3.37 -16.73 -11.15
N THR A 271 -4.49 -16.24 -11.64
CA THR A 271 -4.64 -15.96 -13.08
C THR A 271 -3.58 -14.96 -13.56
N SER A 272 -3.22 -14.00 -12.71
CA SER A 272 -2.16 -13.03 -12.99
C SER A 272 -0.79 -13.71 -13.15
N GLU A 273 -0.41 -14.61 -12.24
CA GLU A 273 0.84 -15.35 -12.32
C GLU A 273 0.91 -16.28 -13.54
N LYS A 274 -0.23 -16.87 -13.95
CA LYS A 274 -0.29 -17.67 -15.19
C LYS A 274 -0.06 -16.80 -16.42
N ILE A 275 -0.68 -15.61 -16.47
CA ILE A 275 -0.47 -14.63 -17.53
C ILE A 275 0.98 -14.15 -17.52
N ASP A 276 1.52 -13.77 -16.37
CA ASP A 276 2.89 -13.32 -16.23
C ASP A 276 3.89 -14.40 -16.71
N ARG A 277 3.67 -15.67 -16.34
CA ARG A 277 4.52 -16.77 -16.77
C ARG A 277 4.52 -16.98 -18.29
N VAL A 278 3.39 -16.70 -18.95
CA VAL A 278 3.29 -16.78 -20.42
C VAL A 278 3.95 -15.57 -21.07
N VAL A 279 3.65 -14.38 -20.58
CA VAL A 279 4.14 -13.09 -21.15
C VAL A 279 5.64 -12.91 -20.92
N THR A 280 6.17 -13.35 -19.76
CA THR A 280 7.60 -13.26 -19.42
C THR A 280 8.42 -14.47 -19.87
N ASN A 281 7.81 -15.45 -20.52
CA ASN A 281 8.51 -16.61 -21.04
C ASN A 281 9.59 -16.18 -22.05
N ARG A 282 10.80 -16.68 -21.89
CA ARG A 282 11.98 -16.31 -22.70
C ARG A 282 11.78 -16.52 -24.21
N ILE A 283 10.99 -17.53 -24.61
CA ILE A 283 10.73 -17.88 -26.02
C ILE A 283 9.45 -17.20 -26.51
N LEU A 284 8.35 -17.24 -25.70
CA LEU A 284 7.05 -16.72 -26.09
C LEU A 284 6.94 -15.20 -25.92
N GLY A 285 7.73 -14.61 -25.03
CA GLY A 285 7.66 -13.18 -24.75
C GLY A 285 7.94 -12.29 -25.96
N LEU A 286 8.91 -12.69 -26.82
CA LEU A 286 9.27 -11.94 -28.01
C LEU A 286 8.16 -11.97 -29.11
N PRO A 287 7.60 -13.11 -29.50
CA PRO A 287 6.45 -13.15 -30.40
C PRO A 287 5.23 -12.41 -29.85
N ILE A 288 4.91 -12.56 -28.56
CA ILE A 288 3.80 -11.85 -27.93
C ILE A 288 4.02 -10.33 -27.98
N PHE A 289 5.23 -9.86 -27.71
CA PHE A 289 5.60 -8.46 -27.84
C PHE A 289 5.40 -7.93 -29.25
N VAL A 290 5.84 -8.68 -30.29
CA VAL A 290 5.67 -8.29 -31.69
C VAL A 290 4.18 -8.17 -32.04
N VAL A 291 3.35 -9.15 -31.64
CA VAL A 291 1.89 -9.11 -31.88
C VAL A 291 1.25 -7.92 -31.20
N ILE A 292 1.58 -7.68 -29.92
CA ILE A 292 1.03 -6.53 -29.19
C ILE A 292 1.45 -5.22 -29.85
N MET A 293 2.73 -5.08 -30.24
CA MET A 293 3.22 -3.87 -30.90
C MET A 293 2.57 -3.66 -32.24
N PHE A 294 2.37 -4.73 -33.02
CA PHE A 294 1.63 -4.65 -34.29
C PHE A 294 0.18 -4.19 -34.08
N CYS A 295 -0.53 -4.77 -33.11
CA CYS A 295 -1.91 -4.35 -32.79
C CYS A 295 -1.97 -2.88 -32.36
N VAL A 296 -1.02 -2.43 -31.53
CA VAL A 296 -0.95 -1.03 -31.08
C VAL A 296 -0.71 -0.09 -32.26
N TYR A 297 0.27 -0.44 -33.11
CA TYR A 297 0.59 0.34 -34.30
C TYR A 297 -0.60 0.39 -35.27
N TYR A 298 -1.26 -0.74 -35.52
CA TYR A 298 -2.42 -0.82 -36.41
C TYR A 298 -3.58 0.06 -35.90
N ILE A 299 -3.89 0.00 -34.62
CA ILE A 299 -4.94 0.84 -34.02
C ILE A 299 -4.55 2.32 -34.06
N ALA A 300 -3.32 2.67 -33.71
CA ALA A 300 -2.89 4.04 -33.62
C ALA A 300 -2.75 4.73 -34.98
N VAL A 301 -2.32 3.99 -36.01
CA VAL A 301 -2.05 4.57 -37.33
C VAL A 301 -3.17 4.32 -38.32
N SER A 302 -3.68 3.08 -38.42
CA SER A 302 -4.61 2.70 -39.50
C SER A 302 -6.08 2.89 -39.15
N THR A 303 -6.43 3.02 -37.86
CA THR A 303 -7.84 3.20 -37.46
C THR A 303 -8.06 4.60 -36.88
N LEU A 304 -7.89 4.74 -35.57
CA LEU A 304 -8.17 6.00 -34.85
C LEU A 304 -7.27 7.15 -35.34
N GLY A 305 -5.97 6.88 -35.48
CA GLY A 305 -5.02 7.89 -35.92
C GLY A 305 -5.26 8.35 -37.35
N GLY A 306 -5.54 7.39 -38.28
CA GLY A 306 -5.88 7.68 -39.68
C GLY A 306 -7.11 8.59 -39.77
N THR A 307 -8.23 8.19 -39.17
CA THR A 307 -9.49 8.95 -39.19
C THR A 307 -9.33 10.38 -38.64
N VAL A 308 -8.57 10.57 -37.56
CA VAL A 308 -8.34 11.91 -36.99
C VAL A 308 -7.38 12.72 -37.85
N THR A 309 -6.41 12.10 -38.48
CA THR A 309 -5.47 12.76 -39.42
C THR A 309 -6.21 13.22 -40.66
N ASP A 310 -7.05 12.37 -41.27
CA ASP A 310 -7.85 12.70 -42.45
C ASP A 310 -8.83 13.86 -42.12
N PHE A 311 -9.52 13.77 -40.96
CA PHE A 311 -10.34 14.90 -40.50
C PHE A 311 -9.54 16.20 -40.37
N THR A 312 -8.34 16.14 -39.82
CA THR A 312 -7.54 17.33 -39.60
C THR A 312 -7.02 17.90 -40.92
N ASN A 313 -6.53 17.05 -41.83
CA ASN A 313 -5.95 17.50 -43.10
C ASN A 313 -7.02 17.93 -44.10
N ASP A 314 -8.10 17.18 -44.26
CA ASP A 314 -9.05 17.40 -45.34
C ASP A 314 -10.17 18.34 -44.92
N GLN A 315 -10.69 18.19 -43.69
CA GLN A 315 -11.83 18.95 -43.22
C GLN A 315 -11.47 20.20 -42.44
N LEU A 316 -10.48 20.13 -41.52
CA LEU A 316 -10.10 21.28 -40.69
C LEU A 316 -9.16 22.24 -41.45
N PHE A 317 -8.04 21.74 -41.98
CA PHE A 317 -7.04 22.54 -42.70
C PHE A 317 -7.22 22.48 -44.23
N GLY A 318 -7.98 21.53 -44.74
CA GLY A 318 -8.27 21.40 -46.16
C GLY A 318 -9.39 22.31 -46.66
N THR A 319 -9.92 21.97 -47.83
CA THR A 319 -11.00 22.69 -48.50
C THR A 319 -12.39 22.18 -48.19
N ASP A 320 -12.48 20.92 -47.71
CA ASP A 320 -13.78 20.23 -47.62
C ASP A 320 -14.69 20.73 -46.49
N GLY A 321 -14.11 21.26 -45.41
CA GLY A 321 -14.86 21.66 -44.22
C GLY A 321 -15.60 20.49 -43.55
N TRP A 322 -16.48 20.78 -42.57
CA TRP A 322 -17.26 19.74 -41.87
C TRP A 322 -18.63 20.23 -41.44
N TYR A 323 -19.54 19.29 -41.28
CA TYR A 323 -20.87 19.52 -40.68
C TYR A 323 -20.86 19.28 -39.19
N VAL A 324 -21.38 20.22 -38.38
CA VAL A 324 -21.46 20.10 -36.94
C VAL A 324 -22.34 18.89 -36.57
N LEU A 325 -21.76 17.96 -35.82
CA LEU A 325 -22.40 16.67 -35.45
C LEU A 325 -22.89 15.84 -36.67
N GLY A 326 -22.31 16.07 -37.84
CA GLY A 326 -22.67 15.35 -39.06
C GLY A 326 -24.05 15.75 -39.65
N GLN A 327 -24.72 16.78 -39.11
CA GLN A 327 -26.07 17.17 -39.54
C GLN A 327 -26.04 17.79 -40.93
N GLY A 328 -26.68 17.11 -41.87
CA GLY A 328 -26.79 17.57 -43.25
C GLY A 328 -25.79 16.96 -44.20
N ARG A 329 -24.78 16.23 -43.76
CA ARG A 329 -23.74 15.65 -44.61
C ARG A 329 -24.34 14.69 -45.67
N ASP A 330 -25.20 13.76 -45.25
CA ASP A 330 -25.81 12.79 -46.18
C ASP A 330 -26.65 13.47 -47.25
N ALA A 331 -27.35 14.58 -46.90
CA ALA A 331 -28.15 15.35 -47.84
C ALA A 331 -27.26 16.15 -48.85
N TYR A 332 -26.14 16.67 -48.38
CA TYR A 332 -25.14 17.35 -49.21
C TYR A 332 -24.47 16.33 -50.17
N ASP A 333 -23.99 15.20 -49.62
CA ASP A 333 -23.33 14.18 -50.46
C ASP A 333 -24.30 13.64 -51.56
N ALA A 334 -25.56 13.46 -51.25
CA ALA A 334 -26.57 13.12 -52.28
C ALA A 334 -26.81 14.22 -53.32
N ALA A 335 -26.76 15.48 -52.89
CA ALA A 335 -26.90 16.62 -53.81
C ALA A 335 -25.67 16.77 -54.75
N VAL A 336 -24.46 16.57 -54.22
CA VAL A 336 -23.22 16.56 -54.99
C VAL A 336 -23.23 15.41 -56.02
N GLU A 337 -23.64 14.21 -55.61
CA GLU A 337 -23.77 13.05 -56.50
C GLU A 337 -24.80 13.32 -57.63
N ALA A 338 -25.90 13.96 -57.28
CA ALA A 338 -26.94 14.34 -58.27
C ALA A 338 -26.51 15.44 -59.23
N ALA A 339 -25.63 16.34 -58.83
CA ALA A 339 -25.12 17.44 -59.62
C ALA A 339 -24.05 17.01 -60.64
N GLY A 340 -23.38 15.86 -60.42
CA GLY A 340 -22.35 15.30 -61.32
C GLY A 340 -21.26 16.28 -61.68
N ASP A 341 -21.11 16.64 -62.97
CA ASP A 341 -20.06 17.56 -63.45
C ASP A 341 -20.18 19.01 -62.88
N ASN A 342 -21.30 19.35 -62.23
CA ASN A 342 -21.57 20.65 -61.62
C ASN A 342 -21.48 20.62 -60.08
N ALA A 343 -20.81 19.65 -59.52
CA ALA A 343 -20.68 19.45 -58.07
C ALA A 343 -20.17 20.74 -57.36
N ASP A 344 -19.28 21.49 -57.97
CA ASP A 344 -18.71 22.75 -57.43
C ASP A 344 -19.76 23.87 -57.26
N SER A 345 -20.97 23.72 -57.86
CA SER A 345 -22.05 24.69 -57.72
C SER A 345 -22.96 24.42 -56.48
N VAL A 346 -22.75 23.32 -55.79
CA VAL A 346 -23.57 22.92 -54.62
C VAL A 346 -23.01 23.60 -53.38
N ASP A 347 -23.75 24.56 -52.83
CA ASP A 347 -23.33 25.26 -51.61
C ASP A 347 -23.59 24.40 -50.35
N PRO A 348 -22.52 23.98 -49.63
CA PRO A 348 -22.63 23.15 -48.45
C PRO A 348 -23.50 23.75 -47.35
N ALA A 349 -23.50 25.08 -47.19
CA ALA A 349 -24.20 25.81 -46.13
C ALA A 349 -25.73 25.68 -46.19
N GLN A 350 -26.28 25.25 -47.34
CA GLN A 350 -27.75 25.06 -47.54
C GLN A 350 -28.29 23.78 -46.89
N TYR A 351 -27.43 22.83 -46.58
CA TYR A 351 -27.82 21.50 -46.09
C TYR A 351 -27.71 21.29 -44.56
N GLY A 352 -27.00 22.21 -43.89
CA GLY A 352 -26.86 22.10 -42.43
C GLY A 352 -25.82 23.11 -41.86
N PRO A 353 -25.57 23.02 -40.55
CA PRO A 353 -24.57 23.86 -39.92
C PRO A 353 -23.16 23.43 -40.37
N TYR A 354 -22.68 24.04 -41.40
CA TYR A 354 -21.39 23.79 -42.08
C TYR A 354 -20.32 24.74 -41.58
N VAL A 355 -19.14 24.21 -41.35
CA VAL A 355 -17.93 25.00 -41.04
C VAL A 355 -16.92 24.77 -42.16
N PRO A 356 -16.57 25.80 -42.90
CA PRO A 356 -15.58 25.67 -43.99
C PRO A 356 -14.19 25.38 -43.44
N GLY A 357 -13.36 24.69 -44.21
CA GLY A 357 -11.99 24.44 -43.85
C GLY A 357 -11.17 25.74 -43.81
N ILE A 358 -10.09 25.74 -43.05
CA ILE A 358 -9.23 26.91 -42.87
C ILE A 358 -8.66 27.42 -44.23
N THR A 359 -8.31 26.47 -45.10
CA THR A 359 -7.82 26.81 -46.46
C THR A 359 -8.88 27.57 -47.23
N THR A 360 -10.14 27.16 -47.24
CA THR A 360 -11.26 27.83 -47.90
C THR A 360 -11.46 29.24 -47.34
N VAL A 361 -11.44 29.41 -46.02
CA VAL A 361 -11.59 30.72 -45.38
C VAL A 361 -10.46 31.66 -45.74
N VAL A 362 -9.22 31.18 -45.79
CA VAL A 362 -8.03 31.97 -46.13
C VAL A 362 -8.04 32.32 -47.61
N HIS A 363 -8.40 31.39 -48.51
CA HIS A 363 -8.54 31.59 -49.92
C HIS A 363 -9.57 32.70 -50.24
N ASP A 364 -10.80 32.59 -49.67
CA ASP A 364 -11.85 33.57 -49.84
C ASP A 364 -11.42 34.96 -49.36
N ALA A 365 -10.69 35.04 -48.27
CA ALA A 365 -10.15 36.31 -47.75
C ALA A 365 -9.08 36.92 -48.68
N LEU A 366 -8.22 36.09 -49.28
CA LEU A 366 -7.18 36.53 -50.21
C LEU A 366 -7.81 37.05 -51.54
N VAL A 367 -8.77 36.33 -52.09
CA VAL A 367 -9.52 36.71 -53.28
C VAL A 367 -10.30 38.00 -53.04
N ALA A 368 -10.99 38.12 -51.88
CA ALA A 368 -11.66 39.36 -51.50
C ALA A 368 -10.69 40.54 -51.30
N GLY A 369 -9.42 40.29 -50.96
CA GLY A 369 -8.34 41.28 -50.87
C GLY A 369 -7.74 41.68 -52.21
N GLY A 370 -8.20 41.11 -53.34
CA GLY A 370 -7.74 41.44 -54.67
C GLY A 370 -6.60 40.57 -55.20
N THR A 371 -6.33 39.42 -54.61
CA THR A 371 -5.38 38.46 -55.14
C THR A 371 -6.03 37.65 -56.27
N GLU A 372 -5.30 37.32 -57.31
CA GLU A 372 -5.79 36.46 -58.41
C GLU A 372 -6.04 35.04 -57.88
N ASP A 373 -7.23 34.52 -58.18
CA ASP A 373 -7.65 33.15 -57.88
C ASP A 373 -6.69 32.15 -58.53
N GLY A 374 -6.11 31.20 -57.74
CA GLY A 374 -5.06 30.30 -58.21
C GLY A 374 -3.73 30.93 -58.51
N GLY A 375 -3.53 32.21 -58.15
CA GLY A 375 -2.27 32.93 -58.32
C GLY A 375 -1.15 32.42 -57.39
N LEU A 376 0.10 32.89 -57.69
CA LEU A 376 1.29 32.47 -56.96
C LEU A 376 1.20 32.74 -55.44
N VAL A 377 0.57 33.86 -55.06
CA VAL A 377 0.37 34.23 -53.64
C VAL A 377 -0.66 33.32 -52.99
N ASP A 378 -1.76 33.00 -53.67
CA ASP A 378 -2.79 32.12 -53.20
C ASP A 378 -2.23 30.71 -52.95
N SER A 379 -1.57 30.10 -53.95
CA SER A 379 -0.94 28.79 -53.81
C SER A 379 0.13 28.75 -52.71
N LEU A 380 0.93 29.82 -52.56
CA LEU A 380 1.96 29.88 -51.52
C LEU A 380 1.34 29.89 -50.11
N VAL A 381 0.26 30.64 -49.92
CA VAL A 381 -0.40 30.77 -48.62
C VAL A 381 -1.30 29.54 -48.32
N CYS A 382 -2.17 29.18 -49.24
CA CYS A 382 -3.12 28.11 -49.03
C CYS A 382 -2.45 26.73 -49.05
N ASP A 383 -1.71 26.39 -50.08
CA ASP A 383 -1.09 25.07 -50.20
C ASP A 383 0.22 24.98 -49.41
N GLY A 384 1.04 26.05 -49.43
CA GLY A 384 2.33 26.03 -48.75
C GLY A 384 2.23 26.20 -47.24
N ILE A 385 1.58 27.29 -46.77
CA ILE A 385 1.55 27.60 -45.33
C ILE A 385 0.42 26.84 -44.63
N VAL A 386 -0.83 26.98 -45.10
CA VAL A 386 -1.99 26.38 -44.43
C VAL A 386 -1.96 24.85 -44.57
N GLY A 387 -1.71 24.33 -45.76
CA GLY A 387 -1.56 22.91 -46.01
C GLY A 387 -0.39 22.29 -45.23
N GLY A 388 0.75 23.02 -45.19
CA GLY A 388 1.91 22.59 -44.36
C GLY A 388 1.61 22.54 -42.87
N LEU A 389 0.84 23.49 -42.33
CA LEU A 389 0.38 23.48 -40.95
C LEU A 389 -0.60 22.29 -40.72
N GLY A 390 -1.51 22.06 -41.68
CA GLY A 390 -2.44 20.90 -41.62
C GLY A 390 -1.69 19.57 -41.47
N ALA A 391 -0.65 19.36 -42.27
CA ALA A 391 0.17 18.15 -42.20
C ALA A 391 0.86 17.99 -40.85
N ILE A 392 1.35 19.08 -40.23
CA ILE A 392 1.95 19.04 -38.88
C ILE A 392 0.89 18.70 -37.82
N PHE A 393 -0.24 19.41 -37.83
CA PHE A 393 -1.31 19.19 -36.86
C PHE A 393 -2.00 17.84 -37.06
N GLY A 394 -2.10 17.33 -38.27
CA GLY A 394 -2.63 16.00 -38.57
C GLY A 394 -1.80 14.85 -37.94
N PHE A 395 -0.49 15.06 -37.81
CA PHE A 395 0.41 14.08 -37.20
C PHE A 395 0.36 14.07 -35.67
N VAL A 396 -0.01 15.19 -35.05
CA VAL A 396 -0.04 15.33 -33.57
C VAL A 396 -0.95 14.32 -32.88
N PRO A 397 -2.19 14.03 -33.32
CA PRO A 397 -3.06 13.03 -32.67
C PRO A 397 -2.46 11.63 -32.66
N GLN A 398 -1.79 11.22 -33.73
CA GLN A 398 -1.12 9.91 -33.80
C GLN A 398 0.02 9.81 -32.76
N MET A 399 0.83 10.85 -32.66
CA MET A 399 1.89 10.95 -31.66
C MET A 399 1.32 10.98 -30.23
N PHE A 400 0.23 11.72 -30.00
CA PHE A 400 -0.42 11.80 -28.69
C PHE A 400 -0.94 10.44 -28.23
N LEU A 401 -1.60 9.65 -29.10
CA LEU A 401 -2.06 8.31 -28.78
C LEU A 401 -0.91 7.36 -28.41
N LEU A 402 0.23 7.47 -29.11
CA LEU A 402 1.43 6.72 -28.76
C LEU A 402 2.05 7.19 -27.43
N PHE A 403 2.00 8.49 -27.14
CA PHE A 403 2.56 9.08 -25.93
C PHE A 403 1.74 8.70 -24.68
N VAL A 404 0.41 8.84 -24.70
CA VAL A 404 -0.48 8.49 -23.58
C VAL A 404 -0.23 7.06 -23.12
N ARG A 405 0.00 6.14 -24.06
CA ARG A 405 0.30 4.76 -23.73
C ARG A 405 1.71 4.54 -23.16
N SER A 406 2.67 5.42 -23.47
CA SER A 406 4.02 5.35 -22.88
C SER A 406 4.07 5.89 -21.45
N GLU A 407 3.23 6.87 -21.13
CA GLU A 407 3.10 7.46 -19.79
C GLU A 407 2.48 6.48 -18.78
N GLU A 408 1.48 5.67 -19.16
CA GLU A 408 0.92 4.63 -18.29
C GLU A 408 1.99 3.64 -17.77
N ARG A 409 3.07 3.42 -18.54
CA ARG A 409 4.21 2.61 -18.11
C ARG A 409 5.09 3.29 -17.05
N ARG A 410 5.16 4.63 -17.02
CA ARG A 410 5.92 5.37 -15.99
C ARG A 410 5.19 5.35 -14.65
N VAL A 411 3.91 5.67 -14.63
CA VAL A 411 3.08 5.65 -13.40
C VAL A 411 3.07 4.25 -12.77
N GLY A 412 2.97 3.19 -13.56
CA GLY A 412 3.05 1.81 -13.08
C GLY A 412 4.42 1.41 -12.52
N LYS A 413 5.51 2.04 -12.97
CA LYS A 413 6.86 1.82 -12.43
C LYS A 413 7.11 2.59 -11.14
N GLU A 414 6.68 3.84 -11.04
CA GLU A 414 6.83 4.65 -9.82
C GLU A 414 6.03 4.08 -8.66
N CYS A 415 4.82 3.58 -8.87
CA CYS A 415 4.09 2.83 -7.86
C CYS A 415 4.79 1.53 -7.42
N ARG A 416 5.60 0.91 -8.28
CA ARG A 416 6.32 -0.33 -7.96
C ARG A 416 7.67 -0.09 -7.27
N TYR A 417 8.29 1.07 -7.48
CA TYR A 417 9.54 1.47 -6.83
C TYR A 417 9.33 2.20 -5.50
N GLY A 418 8.21 2.89 -5.29
CA GLY A 418 7.82 3.49 -4.01
C GLY A 418 7.54 2.47 -2.90
N TRP A 419 7.56 1.16 -3.19
CA TRP A 419 7.37 0.05 -2.25
C TRP A 419 8.68 -0.70 -1.93
N ARG A 420 9.83 -0.20 -2.37
CA ARG A 420 11.15 -0.81 -2.13
C ARG A 420 12.17 0.09 -1.44
N SER A 421 11.75 1.26 -0.96
CA SER A 421 12.59 2.14 -0.13
C SER A 421 12.02 2.25 1.27
#